data_8eeb7d1d403b05c8483f2de4695a7dc2
#
_entry.id   8eeb7d1d403b05c8483f2de4695a7dc2
#
_cell.length_a   1.000
_cell.length_b   1.000
_cell.length_c   1.000
_cell.angle_alpha   90.00
_cell.angle_beta   90.00
_cell.angle_gamma   90.00
#
_symmetry.space_group_name_H-M   'P 1'
#
loop_
_entity.id
_entity.type
_entity.pdbx_description
1 polymer ?
#
loop_
_entity_poly.entity_id
_entity_poly.type
_entity_poly.pdbx_seq_one_letter_code
_entity_poly.pdbx_strand_id
1 'polypeptide(L)'
;MSGAGAGAGLRADRVSRRADGRLILDGVALAPETGSTVGVLGPNGSGKSTLLRLLAGLLTPTSGVVTLDGTPLGDLPRRTVARRLAVVEQQSDTQVELTVEDIVRLGRVPHRRAWTPACADDERAVRAALERTGLDARSGRLWHTLSGGERQRVQIARALAQEPRELLLDEPTNHLDIHHQLDLLTLVTSLPVTTVVALHDLNLAAMYCDRVVVLSAGRVVAGGTPGDVLTAELIAEVYGVRAAVSREGPERRPHVRFLGTLA
;
A
#
# COMPACT_ATOMS: atom_id res chain seq x y z
N MET A 1 27.39 11.48 20.53
CA MET A 1 27.10 11.38 19.08
C MET A 1 26.83 9.91 18.75
N SER A 2 25.58 9.47 18.92
CA SER A 2 25.17 8.09 18.60
C SER A 2 24.72 8.06 17.15
N GLY A 3 25.49 7.37 16.31
CA GLY A 3 25.13 7.10 14.92
C GLY A 3 23.86 6.28 14.89
N ALA A 4 22.74 6.91 14.52
CA ALA A 4 21.53 6.19 14.14
C ALA A 4 21.88 5.33 12.93
N GLY A 5 21.92 4.01 13.12
CA GLY A 5 22.16 3.03 12.05
C GLY A 5 21.27 3.36 10.87
N ALA A 6 21.84 3.39 9.67
CA ALA A 6 21.11 3.57 8.42
C ALA A 6 20.01 2.49 8.39
N GLY A 7 18.76 2.90 8.65
CA GLY A 7 17.63 1.98 8.79
C GLY A 7 17.35 1.30 7.46
N ALA A 8 17.34 -0.03 7.47
CA ALA A 8 16.93 -0.82 6.31
C ALA A 8 15.47 -0.52 5.94
N GLY A 9 15.15 -0.61 4.64
CA GLY A 9 13.79 -0.44 4.10
C GLY A 9 13.43 0.99 3.70
N LEU A 10 12.14 1.17 3.43
CA LEU A 10 11.56 2.42 2.94
C LEU A 10 11.25 3.38 4.10
N ARG A 11 11.65 4.66 3.97
CA ARG A 11 11.42 5.68 4.99
C ARG A 11 11.10 7.02 4.36
N ALA A 12 10.19 7.76 4.97
CA ALA A 12 9.96 9.18 4.72
C ALA A 12 10.39 9.98 5.95
N ASP A 13 11.24 10.99 5.78
CA ASP A 13 11.65 11.91 6.83
C ASP A 13 11.15 13.32 6.52
N ARG A 14 10.16 13.75 7.29
CA ARG A 14 9.53 15.10 7.24
C ARG A 14 9.20 15.56 5.81
N VAL A 15 8.63 14.65 5.02
CA VAL A 15 8.27 14.96 3.63
C VAL A 15 7.09 15.91 3.58
N SER A 16 7.23 16.97 2.76
CA SER A 16 6.15 17.89 2.44
C SER A 16 5.94 17.93 0.93
N ARG A 17 4.70 18.20 0.51
CA ARG A 17 4.37 18.34 -0.91
C ARG A 17 3.41 19.49 -1.12
N ARG A 18 3.76 20.39 -2.05
CA ARG A 18 2.86 21.41 -2.61
C ARG A 18 2.47 21.02 -4.03
N ALA A 19 1.21 21.26 -4.37
CA ALA A 19 0.69 21.16 -5.73
C ALA A 19 -0.26 22.34 -5.96
N ASP A 20 -0.12 23.04 -7.07
CA ASP A 20 -0.93 24.20 -7.45
C ASP A 20 -1.05 25.26 -6.33
N GLY A 21 0.08 25.53 -5.66
CA GLY A 21 0.17 26.48 -4.55
C GLY A 21 -0.39 25.98 -3.22
N ARG A 22 -1.07 24.82 -3.18
CA ARG A 22 -1.65 24.24 -1.97
C ARG A 22 -0.69 23.27 -1.31
N LEU A 23 -0.61 23.29 0.01
CA LEU A 23 0.14 22.31 0.79
C LEU A 23 -0.73 21.05 0.93
N ILE A 24 -0.28 19.94 0.34
CA ILE A 24 -0.98 18.65 0.36
C ILE A 24 -0.47 17.77 1.51
N LEU A 25 0.85 17.77 1.75
CA LEU A 25 1.47 17.09 2.87
C LEU A 25 2.44 18.05 3.56
N ASP A 26 2.50 17.97 4.88
CA ASP A 26 3.29 18.86 5.72
C ASP A 26 4.08 18.07 6.78
N GLY A 27 5.37 17.90 6.54
CA GLY A 27 6.32 17.32 7.48
C GLY A 27 6.04 15.86 7.86
N VAL A 28 5.45 15.06 6.96
CA VAL A 28 5.08 13.66 7.24
C VAL A 28 6.33 12.81 7.41
N ALA A 29 6.39 12.05 8.51
CA ALA A 29 7.40 11.03 8.76
C ALA A 29 6.74 9.64 8.83
N LEU A 30 7.35 8.66 8.16
CA LEU A 30 6.91 7.26 8.16
C LEU A 30 8.12 6.34 8.01
N ALA A 31 8.21 5.33 8.88
CA ALA A 31 9.27 4.34 8.85
C ALA A 31 8.67 2.96 9.19
N PRO A 32 8.16 2.23 8.19
CA PRO A 32 7.64 0.88 8.39
C PRO A 32 8.72 -0.05 8.93
N GLU A 33 8.36 -0.92 9.86
CA GLU A 33 9.23 -2.01 10.28
C GLU A 33 9.27 -3.08 9.18
N THR A 34 10.43 -3.71 8.97
CA THR A 34 10.59 -4.74 7.94
C THR A 34 9.61 -5.89 8.16
N GLY A 35 8.85 -6.25 7.13
CA GLY A 35 7.86 -7.32 7.17
C GLY A 35 6.53 -6.94 7.83
N SER A 36 6.37 -5.69 8.30
CA SER A 36 5.10 -5.23 8.87
C SER A 36 4.15 -4.68 7.83
N THR A 37 2.86 -4.68 8.17
CA THR A 37 1.80 -4.00 7.42
C THR A 37 1.40 -2.72 8.13
N VAL A 38 1.62 -1.57 7.47
CA VAL A 38 1.28 -0.25 7.98
C VAL A 38 0.07 0.31 7.23
N GLY A 39 -1.02 0.56 7.95
CA GLY A 39 -2.22 1.21 7.44
C GLY A 39 -2.07 2.73 7.43
N VAL A 40 -2.31 3.37 6.28
CA VAL A 40 -2.43 4.83 6.17
C VAL A 40 -3.91 5.17 6.15
N LEU A 41 -4.39 5.81 7.20
CA LEU A 41 -5.79 6.18 7.43
C LEU A 41 -5.99 7.69 7.31
N GLY A 42 -7.23 8.11 7.17
CA GLY A 42 -7.62 9.51 7.13
C GLY A 42 -8.78 9.76 6.15
N PRO A 43 -9.48 10.89 6.28
CA PRO A 43 -10.58 11.26 5.41
C PRO A 43 -10.12 11.47 3.95
N ASN A 44 -11.09 11.60 3.04
CA ASN A 44 -10.80 11.94 1.65
C ASN A 44 -10.08 13.29 1.57
N GLY A 45 -9.06 13.37 0.71
CA GLY A 45 -8.24 14.58 0.58
C GLY A 45 -7.20 14.80 1.70
N SER A 46 -7.04 13.88 2.65
CA SER A 46 -6.01 14.01 3.70
C SER A 46 -4.56 13.83 3.21
N GLY A 47 -4.36 13.35 1.97
CA GLY A 47 -3.04 13.19 1.37
C GLY A 47 -2.52 11.76 1.28
N LYS A 48 -3.33 10.72 1.57
CA LYS A 48 -2.92 9.31 1.56
C LYS A 48 -2.24 8.87 0.25
N SER A 49 -2.94 9.05 -0.88
CA SER A 49 -2.39 8.70 -2.20
C SER A 49 -1.15 9.53 -2.57
N THR A 50 -1.11 10.80 -2.14
CA THR A 50 0.07 11.65 -2.34
C THR A 50 1.26 11.12 -1.55
N LEU A 51 1.05 10.68 -0.31
CA LEU A 51 2.10 10.05 0.51
C LEU A 51 2.60 8.76 -0.16
N LEU A 52 1.71 7.87 -0.60
CA LEU A 52 2.10 6.64 -1.29
C LEU A 52 2.90 6.93 -2.56
N ARG A 53 2.50 7.91 -3.36
CA ARG A 53 3.23 8.31 -4.58
C ARG A 53 4.61 8.92 -4.28
N LEU A 54 4.77 9.64 -3.16
CA LEU A 54 6.08 10.10 -2.69
C LEU A 54 6.95 8.92 -2.25
N LEU A 55 6.40 7.99 -1.48
CA LEU A 55 7.08 6.76 -1.07
C LEU A 55 7.50 5.91 -2.27
N ALA A 56 6.69 5.90 -3.33
CA ALA A 56 6.98 5.21 -4.59
C ALA A 56 8.04 5.90 -5.46
N GLY A 57 8.44 7.12 -5.14
CA GLY A 57 9.30 7.94 -6.00
C GLY A 57 8.60 8.40 -7.29
N LEU A 58 7.27 8.29 -7.36
CA LEU A 58 6.45 8.80 -8.48
C LEU A 58 6.25 10.32 -8.40
N LEU A 59 6.37 10.87 -7.20
CA LEU A 59 6.39 12.31 -6.94
C LEU A 59 7.66 12.67 -6.17
N THR A 60 8.18 13.89 -6.43
CA THR A 60 9.30 14.44 -5.65
C THR A 60 8.77 15.28 -4.51
N PRO A 61 9.23 15.11 -3.26
CA PRO A 61 8.84 15.97 -2.15
C PRO A 61 9.33 17.41 -2.39
N THR A 62 8.56 18.40 -1.89
CA THR A 62 8.98 19.82 -1.90
C THR A 62 10.03 20.09 -0.82
N SER A 63 9.95 19.37 0.30
CA SER A 63 10.95 19.34 1.37
C SER A 63 10.92 17.97 2.07
N GLY A 64 11.97 17.67 2.84
CA GLY A 64 12.17 16.35 3.41
C GLY A 64 12.72 15.37 2.37
N VAL A 65 12.87 14.10 2.74
CA VAL A 65 13.46 13.07 1.88
C VAL A 65 12.76 11.72 2.08
N VAL A 66 12.63 10.97 0.97
CA VAL A 66 12.29 9.54 1.02
C VAL A 66 13.55 8.75 0.73
N THR A 67 13.86 7.79 1.57
CA THR A 67 15.03 6.93 1.44
C THR A 67 14.62 5.45 1.32
N LEU A 68 15.43 4.69 0.60
CA LEU A 68 15.37 3.24 0.54
C LEU A 68 16.73 2.69 0.97
N ASP A 69 16.76 1.90 2.04
CA ASP A 69 17.99 1.42 2.70
C ASP A 69 18.98 2.57 3.01
N GLY A 70 18.46 3.71 3.46
CA GLY A 70 19.25 4.89 3.82
C GLY A 70 19.69 5.77 2.64
N THR A 71 19.47 5.34 1.39
CA THR A 71 19.81 6.13 0.20
C THR A 71 18.58 6.90 -0.29
N PRO A 72 18.68 8.22 -0.57
CA PRO A 72 17.56 8.98 -1.14
C PRO A 72 17.07 8.36 -2.44
N LEU A 73 15.73 8.28 -2.62
CA LEU A 73 15.17 7.68 -3.85
C LEU A 73 15.60 8.41 -5.13
N GLY A 74 15.82 9.73 -5.03
CA GLY A 74 16.30 10.55 -6.16
C GLY A 74 17.70 10.18 -6.65
N ASP A 75 18.53 9.60 -5.79
CA ASP A 75 19.91 9.20 -6.09
C ASP A 75 19.99 7.77 -6.62
N LEU A 76 18.89 7.01 -6.52
CA LEU A 76 18.83 5.63 -7.00
C LEU A 76 18.35 5.57 -8.46
N PRO A 77 18.96 4.71 -9.30
CA PRO A 77 18.40 4.43 -10.62
C PRO A 77 16.97 3.92 -10.50
N ARG A 78 16.05 4.45 -11.31
CA ARG A 78 14.62 4.06 -11.30
C ARG A 78 14.42 2.54 -11.33
N ARG A 79 15.27 1.85 -12.06
CA ARG A 79 15.25 0.38 -12.17
C ARG A 79 15.59 -0.30 -10.84
N THR A 80 16.51 0.25 -10.08
CA THR A 80 16.87 -0.25 -8.73
C THR A 80 15.67 -0.08 -7.79
N VAL A 81 15.05 1.08 -7.77
CA VAL A 81 13.83 1.31 -6.99
C VAL A 81 12.73 0.33 -7.41
N ALA A 82 12.45 0.22 -8.73
CA ALA A 82 11.42 -0.67 -9.26
C ALA A 82 11.66 -2.16 -9.02
N ARG A 83 12.86 -2.61 -8.70
CA ARG A 83 13.13 -4.01 -8.29
C ARG A 83 12.86 -4.26 -6.81
N ARG A 84 12.80 -3.21 -6.02
CA ARG A 84 12.67 -3.30 -4.57
C ARG A 84 11.27 -2.95 -4.09
N LEU A 85 10.62 -2.04 -4.79
CA LEU A 85 9.36 -1.45 -4.39
C LEU A 85 8.32 -1.63 -5.50
N ALA A 86 7.22 -2.29 -5.19
CA ALA A 86 6.08 -2.44 -6.07
C ALA A 86 4.91 -1.55 -5.61
N VAL A 87 4.15 -1.06 -6.59
CA VAL A 87 3.00 -0.20 -6.35
C VAL A 87 1.77 -0.78 -7.03
N VAL A 88 0.67 -0.84 -6.30
CA VAL A 88 -0.66 -1.12 -6.83
C VAL A 88 -1.50 0.13 -6.61
N GLU A 89 -1.73 0.87 -7.69
CA GLU A 89 -2.58 2.06 -7.67
C GLU A 89 -4.05 1.68 -7.84
N GLN A 90 -4.92 2.61 -7.47
CA GLN A 90 -6.36 2.50 -7.75
C GLN A 90 -6.58 2.33 -9.26
N GLN A 91 -7.42 1.38 -9.65
CA GLN A 91 -7.55 0.92 -11.03
C GLN A 91 -7.90 2.03 -12.03
N SER A 92 -7.20 2.04 -13.16
CA SER A 92 -7.70 2.60 -14.42
C SER A 92 -8.20 1.46 -15.31
N ASP A 93 -9.43 1.58 -15.84
CA ASP A 93 -9.96 0.64 -16.83
C ASP A 93 -9.12 0.72 -18.11
N THR A 94 -8.53 -0.41 -18.46
CA THR A 94 -7.80 -0.56 -19.74
C THR A 94 -8.54 -1.60 -20.59
N GLN A 95 -8.93 -1.21 -21.80
CA GLN A 95 -9.51 -2.13 -22.80
C GLN A 95 -8.37 -2.81 -23.59
N VAL A 96 -7.54 -3.59 -22.90
CA VAL A 96 -6.45 -4.29 -23.57
C VAL A 96 -6.78 -5.78 -23.63
N GLU A 97 -6.60 -6.39 -24.79
CA GLU A 97 -6.73 -7.84 -25.00
C GLU A 97 -5.47 -8.57 -24.50
N LEU A 98 -5.22 -8.49 -23.17
CA LEU A 98 -4.14 -9.19 -22.50
C LEU A 98 -4.73 -10.29 -21.61
N THR A 99 -4.01 -11.41 -21.53
CA THR A 99 -4.32 -12.45 -20.57
C THR A 99 -3.86 -12.05 -19.16
N VAL A 100 -4.35 -12.76 -18.15
CA VAL A 100 -3.88 -12.63 -16.77
C VAL A 100 -2.37 -12.81 -16.71
N GLU A 101 -1.84 -13.82 -17.37
CA GLU A 101 -0.40 -14.10 -17.41
C GLU A 101 0.39 -12.96 -18.04
N ASP A 102 -0.10 -12.40 -19.17
CA ASP A 102 0.57 -11.26 -19.82
C ASP A 102 0.69 -10.06 -18.89
N ILE A 103 -0.36 -9.76 -18.12
CA ILE A 103 -0.36 -8.66 -17.15
C ILE A 103 0.63 -8.93 -16.01
N VAL A 104 0.61 -10.16 -15.46
CA VAL A 104 1.54 -10.53 -14.39
C VAL A 104 2.99 -10.47 -14.87
N ARG A 105 3.24 -10.87 -16.12
CA ARG A 105 4.55 -10.81 -16.77
C ARG A 105 5.09 -9.38 -16.90
N LEU A 106 4.24 -8.34 -16.94
CA LEU A 106 4.67 -6.95 -16.90
C LEU A 106 5.43 -6.61 -15.60
N GLY A 107 5.18 -7.32 -14.51
CA GLY A 107 5.95 -7.18 -13.27
C GLY A 107 7.44 -7.50 -13.44
N ARG A 108 7.83 -8.24 -14.50
CA ARG A 108 9.24 -8.56 -14.78
C ARG A 108 10.01 -7.47 -15.53
N VAL A 109 9.33 -6.42 -16.01
CA VAL A 109 9.96 -5.32 -16.78
C VAL A 109 11.21 -4.74 -16.09
N PRO A 110 11.22 -4.49 -14.76
CA PRO A 110 12.43 -3.99 -14.08
C PRO A 110 13.60 -4.97 -14.09
N HIS A 111 13.38 -6.27 -14.29
CA HIS A 111 14.41 -7.31 -14.27
C HIS A 111 14.99 -7.57 -15.67
N ARG A 112 14.24 -7.26 -16.73
CA ARG A 112 14.64 -7.54 -18.12
C ARG A 112 15.49 -6.43 -18.71
N ARG A 113 16.49 -6.78 -19.51
CA ARG A 113 17.18 -5.82 -20.39
C ARG A 113 16.29 -5.57 -21.61
N ALA A 114 16.41 -4.39 -22.20
CA ALA A 114 15.72 -4.10 -23.46
C ALA A 114 16.07 -5.17 -24.51
N TRP A 115 15.06 -5.65 -25.22
CA TRP A 115 15.17 -6.62 -26.31
C TRP A 115 15.69 -8.02 -25.94
N THR A 116 15.74 -8.38 -24.65
CA THR A 116 16.05 -9.76 -24.25
C THR A 116 14.77 -10.60 -24.14
N PRO A 117 14.75 -11.85 -24.62
CA PRO A 117 13.67 -12.79 -24.37
C PRO A 117 13.44 -12.99 -22.88
N ALA A 118 12.26 -13.49 -22.49
CA ALA A 118 12.01 -13.92 -21.13
C ALA A 118 12.98 -15.06 -20.76
N CYS A 119 13.53 -15.01 -19.55
CA CYS A 119 14.41 -16.05 -19.04
C CYS A 119 13.67 -16.99 -18.08
N ALA A 120 14.29 -18.13 -17.74
CA ALA A 120 13.70 -19.10 -16.82
C ALA A 120 13.35 -18.49 -15.46
N ASP A 121 14.09 -17.48 -15.00
CA ASP A 121 13.82 -16.76 -13.74
C ASP A 121 12.54 -15.93 -13.84
N ASP A 122 12.29 -15.30 -15.00
CA ASP A 122 11.06 -14.55 -15.23
C ASP A 122 9.84 -15.47 -15.22
N GLU A 123 9.92 -16.61 -15.90
CA GLU A 123 8.85 -17.60 -15.92
C GLU A 123 8.56 -18.16 -14.52
N ARG A 124 9.60 -18.43 -13.73
CA ARG A 124 9.47 -18.88 -12.34
C ARG A 124 8.79 -17.84 -11.47
N ALA A 125 9.19 -16.57 -11.55
CA ALA A 125 8.60 -15.48 -10.78
C ALA A 125 7.13 -15.25 -11.13
N VAL A 126 6.78 -15.29 -12.43
CA VAL A 126 5.39 -15.16 -12.89
C VAL A 126 4.54 -16.31 -12.35
N ARG A 127 5.01 -17.55 -12.47
CA ARG A 127 4.29 -18.72 -11.96
C ARG A 127 4.08 -18.65 -10.45
N ALA A 128 5.12 -18.34 -9.68
CA ALA A 128 5.03 -18.19 -8.23
C ALA A 128 4.05 -17.08 -7.81
N ALA A 129 3.98 -15.99 -8.58
CA ALA A 129 3.03 -14.91 -8.32
C ALA A 129 1.58 -15.34 -8.60
N LEU A 130 1.34 -16.07 -9.70
CA LEU A 130 0.03 -16.64 -10.03
C LEU A 130 -0.44 -17.64 -8.97
N GLU A 131 0.42 -18.57 -8.55
CA GLU A 131 0.13 -19.55 -7.51
C GLU A 131 -0.22 -18.88 -6.18
N ARG A 132 0.59 -17.93 -5.73
CA ARG A 132 0.34 -17.19 -4.46
C ARG A 132 -0.97 -16.41 -4.44
N THR A 133 -1.44 -15.97 -5.60
CA THR A 133 -2.69 -15.22 -5.73
C THR A 133 -3.88 -16.09 -6.13
N GLY A 134 -3.69 -17.41 -6.32
CA GLY A 134 -4.73 -18.36 -6.73
C GLY A 134 -5.25 -18.10 -8.14
N LEU A 135 -4.38 -17.62 -9.04
CA LEU A 135 -4.71 -17.25 -10.42
C LEU A 135 -4.16 -18.23 -11.47
N ASP A 136 -3.44 -19.28 -11.05
CA ASP A 136 -2.85 -20.29 -11.94
C ASP A 136 -3.85 -20.89 -12.93
N ALA A 137 -5.00 -21.35 -12.44
CA ALA A 137 -6.07 -21.90 -13.28
C ALA A 137 -6.75 -20.86 -14.19
N ARG A 138 -6.48 -19.57 -14.00
CA ARG A 138 -7.06 -18.45 -14.76
C ARG A 138 -6.04 -17.68 -15.58
N SER A 139 -4.81 -18.14 -15.67
CA SER A 139 -3.68 -17.47 -16.34
C SER A 139 -3.97 -17.09 -17.79
N GLY A 140 -4.71 -17.92 -18.52
CA GLY A 140 -5.11 -17.69 -19.91
C GLY A 140 -6.39 -16.85 -20.10
N ARG A 141 -7.11 -16.45 -19.02
CA ARG A 141 -8.31 -15.60 -19.17
C ARG A 141 -7.95 -14.18 -19.56
N LEU A 142 -8.79 -13.57 -20.38
CA LEU A 142 -8.63 -12.17 -20.80
C LEU A 142 -9.01 -11.21 -19.66
N TRP A 143 -8.22 -10.16 -19.49
CA TRP A 143 -8.40 -9.14 -18.47
C TRP A 143 -9.81 -8.56 -18.39
N HIS A 144 -10.39 -8.22 -19.54
CA HIS A 144 -11.71 -7.59 -19.61
C HIS A 144 -12.85 -8.52 -19.14
N THR A 145 -12.62 -9.84 -19.06
CA THR A 145 -13.60 -10.84 -18.60
C THR A 145 -13.59 -11.05 -17.09
N LEU A 146 -12.65 -10.41 -16.37
CA LEU A 146 -12.47 -10.58 -14.95
C LEU A 146 -13.40 -9.68 -14.14
N SER A 147 -13.86 -10.17 -12.98
CA SER A 147 -14.52 -9.34 -11.96
C SER A 147 -13.56 -8.32 -11.36
N GLY A 148 -14.08 -7.30 -10.66
CA GLY A 148 -13.26 -6.30 -9.98
C GLY A 148 -12.27 -6.92 -8.98
N GLY A 149 -12.72 -7.88 -8.18
CA GLY A 149 -11.86 -8.60 -7.23
C GLY A 149 -10.78 -9.46 -7.91
N GLU A 150 -11.13 -10.14 -9.02
CA GLU A 150 -10.14 -10.88 -9.80
C GLU A 150 -9.10 -9.93 -10.41
N ARG A 151 -9.52 -8.78 -10.96
CA ARG A 151 -8.60 -7.76 -11.48
C ARG A 151 -7.65 -7.26 -10.41
N GLN A 152 -8.16 -7.00 -9.20
CA GLN A 152 -7.33 -6.55 -8.07
C GLN A 152 -6.29 -7.62 -7.69
N ARG A 153 -6.67 -8.91 -7.66
CA ARG A 153 -5.72 -10.01 -7.45
C ARG A 153 -4.65 -10.08 -8.53
N VAL A 154 -5.00 -9.86 -9.81
CA VAL A 154 -4.03 -9.81 -10.92
C VAL A 154 -3.04 -8.67 -10.75
N GLN A 155 -3.48 -7.49 -10.29
CA GLN A 155 -2.57 -6.38 -10.01
C GLN A 155 -1.60 -6.71 -8.87
N ILE A 156 -2.05 -7.40 -7.83
CA ILE A 156 -1.16 -7.89 -6.77
C ILE A 156 -0.21 -8.96 -7.32
N ALA A 157 -0.68 -9.90 -8.14
CA ALA A 157 0.18 -10.88 -8.79
C ALA A 157 1.27 -10.21 -9.65
N ARG A 158 0.92 -9.17 -10.41
CA ARG A 158 1.88 -8.37 -11.16
C ARG A 158 2.92 -7.72 -10.24
N ALA A 159 2.49 -7.15 -9.13
CA ALA A 159 3.39 -6.57 -8.14
C ALA A 159 4.32 -7.63 -7.52
N LEU A 160 3.80 -8.81 -7.20
CA LEU A 160 4.59 -9.93 -6.65
C LEU A 160 5.58 -10.51 -7.67
N ALA A 161 5.21 -10.58 -8.95
CA ALA A 161 6.13 -11.01 -10.00
C ALA A 161 7.37 -10.10 -10.13
N GLN A 162 7.32 -8.88 -9.61
CA GLN A 162 8.44 -7.96 -9.47
C GLN A 162 9.43 -8.39 -8.36
N GLU A 163 9.05 -9.35 -7.50
CA GLU A 163 9.82 -9.81 -6.32
C GLU A 163 10.23 -8.64 -5.40
N PRO A 164 9.27 -7.79 -4.99
CA PRO A 164 9.56 -6.61 -4.18
C PRO A 164 9.88 -7.00 -2.74
N ARG A 165 10.54 -6.09 -2.01
CA ARG A 165 10.62 -6.13 -0.55
C ARG A 165 9.64 -5.18 0.11
N GLU A 166 9.24 -4.13 -0.59
CA GLU A 166 8.26 -3.16 -0.17
C GLU A 166 7.07 -3.14 -1.15
N LEU A 167 5.85 -3.18 -0.61
CA LEU A 167 4.60 -3.15 -1.36
C LEU A 167 3.75 -1.95 -0.92
N LEU A 168 3.41 -1.10 -1.86
CA LEU A 168 2.53 0.05 -1.63
C LEU A 168 1.18 -0.20 -2.30
N LEU A 169 0.09 -0.08 -1.53
CA LEU A 169 -1.27 -0.32 -2.00
C LEU A 169 -2.13 0.92 -1.76
N ASP A 170 -2.62 1.53 -2.84
CA ASP A 170 -3.51 2.68 -2.75
C ASP A 170 -4.97 2.24 -2.87
N GLU A 171 -5.66 2.19 -1.72
CA GLU A 171 -7.08 1.83 -1.59
C GLU A 171 -7.46 0.51 -2.31
N PRO A 172 -6.75 -0.59 -2.03
CA PRO A 172 -6.90 -1.83 -2.79
C PRO A 172 -8.25 -2.53 -2.58
N THR A 173 -9.00 -2.12 -1.56
CA THR A 173 -10.30 -2.70 -1.19
C THR A 173 -11.50 -1.96 -1.77
N ASN A 174 -11.29 -0.83 -2.48
CA ASN A 174 -12.38 -0.05 -3.04
C ASN A 174 -13.14 -0.83 -4.11
N HIS A 175 -14.46 -0.69 -4.10
CA HIS A 175 -15.39 -1.34 -5.02
C HIS A 175 -15.44 -2.87 -4.95
N LEU A 176 -14.82 -3.46 -3.92
CA LEU A 176 -14.90 -4.89 -3.65
C LEU A 176 -16.02 -5.18 -2.64
N ASP A 177 -16.70 -6.31 -2.78
CA ASP A 177 -17.56 -6.83 -1.73
C ASP A 177 -16.73 -7.31 -0.51
N ILE A 178 -17.41 -7.51 0.61
CA ILE A 178 -16.77 -7.85 1.89
C ILE A 178 -15.90 -9.11 1.78
N HIS A 179 -16.38 -10.15 1.07
CA HIS A 179 -15.63 -11.39 0.91
C HIS A 179 -14.29 -11.13 0.21
N HIS A 180 -14.32 -10.43 -0.91
CA HIS A 180 -13.12 -10.09 -1.68
C HIS A 180 -12.18 -9.13 -0.94
N GLN A 181 -12.72 -8.19 -0.12
CA GLN A 181 -11.90 -7.32 0.74
C GLN A 181 -11.09 -8.12 1.77
N LEU A 182 -11.77 -9.02 2.50
CA LEU A 182 -11.12 -9.85 3.51
C LEU A 182 -10.09 -10.80 2.90
N ASP A 183 -10.43 -11.47 1.81
CA ASP A 183 -9.55 -12.35 1.07
C ASP A 183 -8.28 -11.63 0.58
N LEU A 184 -8.45 -10.41 0.04
CA LEU A 184 -7.34 -9.61 -0.46
C LEU A 184 -6.40 -9.20 0.67
N LEU A 185 -6.93 -8.70 1.78
CA LEU A 185 -6.11 -8.27 2.91
C LEU A 185 -5.43 -9.47 3.61
N THR A 186 -6.12 -10.60 3.70
CA THR A 186 -5.52 -11.86 4.19
C THR A 186 -4.34 -12.28 3.31
N LEU A 187 -4.50 -12.21 1.97
CA LEU A 187 -3.40 -12.47 1.05
C LEU A 187 -2.25 -11.50 1.30
N VAL A 188 -2.52 -10.19 1.33
CA VAL A 188 -1.49 -9.14 1.49
C VAL A 188 -0.70 -9.32 2.79
N THR A 189 -1.37 -9.58 3.90
CA THR A 189 -0.70 -9.76 5.21
C THR A 189 0.06 -11.07 5.34
N SER A 190 -0.24 -12.06 4.49
CA SER A 190 0.52 -13.33 4.43
C SER A 190 1.83 -13.22 3.65
N LEU A 191 2.06 -12.10 2.95
CA LEU A 191 3.25 -11.92 2.11
C LEU A 191 4.48 -11.57 2.97
N PRO A 192 5.67 -12.11 2.65
CA PRO A 192 6.90 -11.81 3.37
C PRO A 192 7.52 -10.47 2.88
N VAL A 193 6.72 -9.40 2.83
CA VAL A 193 7.12 -8.08 2.37
C VAL A 193 6.67 -7.00 3.35
N THR A 194 7.35 -5.87 3.37
CA THR A 194 6.88 -4.70 4.12
C THR A 194 5.77 -4.02 3.32
N THR A 195 4.60 -3.86 3.91
CA THR A 195 3.45 -3.29 3.20
C THR A 195 3.02 -1.95 3.80
N VAL A 196 2.78 -0.96 2.94
CA VAL A 196 2.08 0.27 3.29
C VAL A 196 0.78 0.32 2.49
N VAL A 197 -0.35 0.32 3.17
CA VAL A 197 -1.67 0.27 2.55
C VAL A 197 -2.53 1.45 2.97
N ALA A 198 -3.05 2.22 2.01
CA ALA A 198 -4.09 3.21 2.29
C ALA A 198 -5.43 2.50 2.40
N LEU A 199 -6.13 2.72 3.49
CA LEU A 199 -7.45 2.15 3.76
C LEU A 199 -8.43 3.24 4.19
N HIS A 200 -9.71 3.04 3.86
CA HIS A 200 -10.81 3.87 4.35
C HIS A 200 -11.53 3.25 5.55
N ASP A 201 -11.59 1.93 5.60
CA ASP A 201 -12.29 1.21 6.65
C ASP A 201 -11.38 1.02 7.87
N LEU A 202 -11.81 1.60 9.01
CA LEU A 202 -11.07 1.54 10.27
C LEU A 202 -11.05 0.12 10.85
N ASN A 203 -12.12 -0.66 10.64
CA ASN A 203 -12.16 -2.04 11.12
C ASN A 203 -11.25 -2.95 10.31
N LEU A 204 -11.18 -2.78 8.99
CA LEU A 204 -10.21 -3.50 8.16
C LEU A 204 -8.77 -3.15 8.57
N ALA A 205 -8.48 -1.87 8.82
CA ALA A 205 -7.17 -1.47 9.31
C ALA A 205 -6.85 -2.07 10.69
N ALA A 206 -7.85 -2.12 11.59
CA ALA A 206 -7.71 -2.74 12.90
C ALA A 206 -7.44 -4.25 12.81
N MET A 207 -8.06 -4.93 11.84
CA MET A 207 -7.93 -6.39 11.66
C MET A 207 -6.60 -6.80 11.02
N TYR A 208 -6.10 -6.02 10.07
CA TYR A 208 -5.04 -6.45 9.17
C TYR A 208 -3.73 -5.69 9.31
N CYS A 209 -3.70 -4.51 9.95
CA CYS A 209 -2.48 -3.73 10.08
C CYS A 209 -1.81 -3.96 11.44
N ASP A 210 -0.48 -4.07 11.43
CA ASP A 210 0.33 -4.12 12.65
C ASP A 210 0.43 -2.73 13.28
N ARG A 211 0.52 -1.71 12.42
CA ARG A 211 0.56 -0.30 12.80
C ARG A 211 -0.34 0.52 11.89
N VAL A 212 -0.82 1.64 12.40
CA VAL A 212 -1.57 2.61 11.62
C VAL A 212 -1.01 4.01 11.81
N VAL A 213 -1.13 4.81 10.75
CA VAL A 213 -0.81 6.23 10.75
C VAL A 213 -2.04 6.96 10.24
N VAL A 214 -2.52 7.94 11.01
CA VAL A 214 -3.71 8.73 10.63
C VAL A 214 -3.28 10.07 10.10
N LEU A 215 -3.69 10.36 8.87
CA LEU A 215 -3.49 11.63 8.19
C LEU A 215 -4.74 12.50 8.31
N SER A 216 -4.56 13.75 8.71
CA SER A 216 -5.59 14.79 8.68
C SER A 216 -4.97 16.08 8.16
N ALA A 217 -5.60 16.73 7.20
CA ALA A 217 -5.14 17.98 6.59
C ALA A 217 -3.64 17.95 6.19
N GLY A 218 -3.18 16.85 5.64
CA GLY A 218 -1.79 16.66 5.18
C GLY A 218 -0.76 16.38 6.27
N ARG A 219 -1.16 16.21 7.52
CA ARG A 219 -0.27 15.95 8.67
C ARG A 219 -0.57 14.60 9.30
N VAL A 220 0.43 13.97 9.88
CA VAL A 220 0.24 12.82 10.77
C VAL A 220 -0.26 13.34 12.11
N VAL A 221 -1.48 12.96 12.48
CA VAL A 221 -2.10 13.34 13.76
C VAL A 221 -1.99 12.23 14.80
N ALA A 222 -1.85 10.98 14.38
CA ALA A 222 -1.62 9.84 15.27
C ALA A 222 -0.87 8.73 14.54
N GLY A 223 -0.10 7.93 15.29
CA GLY A 223 0.60 6.74 14.78
C GLY A 223 0.93 5.77 15.90
N GLY A 224 0.71 4.48 15.67
CA GLY A 224 0.90 3.44 16.67
C GLY A 224 0.27 2.13 16.27
N THR A 225 0.02 1.25 17.25
CA THR A 225 -0.83 0.08 17.01
C THR A 225 -2.29 0.50 16.79
N PRO A 226 -3.10 -0.27 16.07
CA PRO A 226 -4.51 0.05 15.92
C PRO A 226 -5.21 0.28 17.26
N GLY A 227 -4.86 -0.51 18.30
CA GLY A 227 -5.43 -0.39 19.63
C GLY A 227 -5.09 0.91 20.36
N ASP A 228 -3.93 1.50 20.09
CA ASP A 228 -3.52 2.77 20.70
C ASP A 228 -4.12 3.97 19.96
N VAL A 229 -4.28 3.84 18.65
CA VAL A 229 -4.64 4.96 17.76
C VAL A 229 -6.14 5.10 17.57
N LEU A 230 -6.87 3.99 17.36
CA LEU A 230 -8.30 4.04 17.04
C LEU A 230 -9.14 4.22 18.31
N THR A 231 -9.25 5.47 18.76
CA THR A 231 -10.08 5.86 19.90
C THR A 231 -11.32 6.64 19.44
N ALA A 232 -12.36 6.68 20.29
CA ALA A 232 -13.58 7.44 19.99
C ALA A 232 -13.29 8.93 19.78
N GLU A 233 -12.36 9.49 20.56
CA GLU A 233 -11.93 10.89 20.52
C GLU A 233 -11.25 11.20 19.19
N LEU A 234 -10.26 10.37 18.76
CA LEU A 234 -9.57 10.56 17.49
C LEU A 234 -10.54 10.45 16.31
N ILE A 235 -11.46 9.48 16.35
CA ILE A 235 -12.45 9.30 15.30
C ILE A 235 -13.39 10.52 15.21
N ALA A 236 -13.81 11.06 16.35
CA ALA A 236 -14.60 12.27 16.39
C ALA A 236 -13.85 13.47 15.80
N GLU A 237 -12.61 13.68 16.21
CA GLU A 237 -11.78 14.79 15.77
C GLU A 237 -11.45 14.74 14.26
N VAL A 238 -11.03 13.56 13.77
CA VAL A 238 -10.51 13.42 12.41
C VAL A 238 -11.61 13.21 11.38
N TYR A 239 -12.64 12.42 11.73
CA TYR A 239 -13.70 12.02 10.79
C TYR A 239 -15.02 12.74 11.01
N GLY A 240 -15.18 13.51 12.09
CA GLY A 240 -16.41 14.23 12.40
C GLY A 240 -17.60 13.30 12.75
N VAL A 241 -17.31 12.12 13.27
CA VAL A 241 -18.34 11.12 13.62
C VAL A 241 -18.20 10.65 15.05
N ARG A 242 -19.36 10.39 15.70
CA ARG A 242 -19.38 9.71 17.00
C ARG A 242 -19.22 8.23 16.80
N ALA A 243 -18.34 7.61 17.56
CA ALA A 243 -18.10 6.19 17.54
C ALA A 243 -17.96 5.62 18.94
N ALA A 244 -18.29 4.35 19.10
CA ALA A 244 -17.91 3.53 20.25
C ALA A 244 -16.83 2.56 19.79
N VAL A 245 -15.76 2.44 20.57
CA VAL A 245 -14.65 1.53 20.31
C VAL A 245 -14.62 0.47 21.40
N SER A 246 -14.87 -0.77 21.01
CA SER A 246 -14.72 -1.94 21.88
C SER A 246 -13.43 -2.69 21.55
N ARG A 247 -12.96 -3.53 22.47
CA ARG A 247 -11.80 -4.41 22.25
C ARG A 247 -12.26 -5.84 22.38
N GLU A 248 -12.38 -6.53 21.28
CA GLU A 248 -12.93 -7.88 21.20
C GLU A 248 -11.88 -8.90 20.75
N GLY A 249 -12.18 -10.17 21.06
CA GLY A 249 -11.33 -11.31 20.70
C GLY A 249 -10.06 -11.45 21.53
N PRO A 250 -9.28 -12.54 21.30
CA PRO A 250 -8.07 -12.86 22.07
C PRO A 250 -6.94 -11.83 21.88
N GLU A 251 -6.86 -11.21 20.72
CA GLU A 251 -5.85 -10.18 20.40
C GLU A 251 -6.26 -8.79 20.84
N ARG A 252 -7.47 -8.63 21.41
CA ARG A 252 -8.04 -7.34 21.87
C ARG A 252 -7.94 -6.24 20.80
N ARG A 253 -8.15 -6.59 19.53
CA ARG A 253 -8.15 -5.63 18.41
C ARG A 253 -9.35 -4.69 18.55
N PRO A 254 -9.18 -3.39 18.23
CA PRO A 254 -10.28 -2.45 18.33
C PRO A 254 -11.36 -2.75 17.28
N HIS A 255 -12.60 -2.65 17.68
CA HIS A 255 -13.78 -2.70 16.81
C HIS A 255 -14.53 -1.38 16.91
N VAL A 256 -14.66 -0.68 15.78
CA VAL A 256 -15.29 0.65 15.69
C VAL A 256 -16.74 0.50 15.25
N ARG A 257 -17.66 0.95 16.10
CA ARG A 257 -19.08 1.06 15.80
C ARG A 257 -19.46 2.54 15.66
N PHE A 258 -19.84 2.96 14.47
CA PHE A 258 -20.28 4.32 14.21
C PHE A 258 -21.68 4.55 14.81
N LEU A 259 -21.88 5.69 15.46
CA LEU A 259 -23.12 6.07 16.15
C LEU A 259 -23.85 7.22 15.46
N GLY A 260 -23.17 7.99 14.60
CA GLY A 260 -23.72 9.12 13.86
C GLY A 260 -22.69 10.20 13.60
N THR A 261 -23.07 11.21 12.84
CA THR A 261 -22.24 12.40 12.60
C THR A 261 -22.20 13.31 13.82
N LEU A 262 -21.13 14.07 13.98
CA LEU A 262 -21.12 15.24 14.86
C LEU A 262 -21.92 16.35 14.18
N ALA A 263 -22.79 17.01 14.96
CA ALA A 263 -23.58 18.14 14.48
C ALA A 263 -22.70 19.38 14.27
#